data_fc55dbbd47520a8bf60ff44a16f02e03
#
_entry.id   fc55dbbd47520a8bf60ff44a16f02e03
#
_cell.length_a   1.000
_cell.length_b   1.000
_cell.length_c   1.000
_cell.angle_alpha   90.00
_cell.angle_beta   90.00
_cell.angle_gamma   90.00
#
_symmetry.space_group_name_H-M   'P 1'
#
loop_
_entity.id
_entity.type
_entity.pdbx_description
1 polymer ?
#
loop_
_entity_poly.entity_id
_entity_poly.type
_entity_poly.pdbx_seq_one_letter_code
_entity_poly.pdbx_strand_id
1 'polypeptide(L)'
;MAPSSSTFKVFSPRMFLHEDTRVSELISPDLASWKTQVIDAVFLPYEADLIKSIPLSIQLLKDKLVCVANSNGLFSVCSAYRLVMDLSRPVNHGTSSDSSRNHKFWRLLWRLQVPHKVRHFSWRVCHGILPTKENLVRRGVLQDDRCDDCREGAENSGHFFWLCQRAMEVWQCTKLHFHFEQSQVKSFLDLLWMLLMSNNFNEDAAALVVTIAWSLWYNRKEVRHGESKKNGSTLVQ
;
A
#
# COMPACT_ATOMS: atom_id res chain seq x y z
N MET A 1 -11.64 -34.36 6.71
CA MET A 1 -11.14 -32.97 6.84
C MET A 1 -9.67 -33.07 7.19
N ALA A 2 -8.78 -32.88 6.22
CA ALA A 2 -7.35 -32.87 6.50
C ALA A 2 -6.98 -31.52 7.15
N PRO A 3 -6.17 -31.49 8.21
CA PRO A 3 -5.67 -30.24 8.74
C PRO A 3 -4.76 -29.63 7.69
N SER A 4 -5.08 -28.43 7.23
CA SER A 4 -4.20 -27.63 6.40
C SER A 4 -2.95 -27.28 7.23
N SER A 5 -1.92 -28.12 7.13
CA SER A 5 -0.63 -27.83 7.74
C SER A 5 0.02 -26.70 6.94
N SER A 6 -0.07 -25.50 7.48
CA SER A 6 0.44 -24.25 6.89
C SER A 6 1.97 -24.15 6.85
N THR A 7 2.71 -25.18 7.16
CA THR A 7 4.17 -25.05 7.37
C THR A 7 5.04 -25.66 6.29
N PHE A 8 4.54 -26.44 5.35
CA PHE A 8 5.33 -27.13 4.31
C PHE A 8 6.63 -27.80 4.83
N LYS A 9 6.65 -28.15 6.12
CA LYS A 9 7.78 -28.77 6.78
C LYS A 9 7.43 -30.21 7.15
N VAL A 10 8.38 -31.11 6.92
CA VAL A 10 8.29 -32.51 7.34
C VAL A 10 8.53 -32.56 8.84
N PHE A 11 7.64 -33.23 9.58
CA PHE A 11 7.72 -33.43 11.03
C PHE A 11 8.30 -34.80 11.39
N SER A 12 8.38 -35.74 10.43
CA SER A 12 8.98 -37.05 10.64
C SER A 12 10.42 -36.92 11.10
N PRO A 13 10.86 -37.68 12.14
CA PRO A 13 12.21 -37.65 12.60
C PRO A 13 13.19 -38.18 11.54
N ARG A 14 14.32 -37.50 11.34
CA ARG A 14 15.35 -37.83 10.34
C ARG A 14 16.20 -39.06 10.75
N MET A 15 15.56 -40.14 11.17
CA MET A 15 16.30 -41.29 11.73
C MET A 15 16.86 -42.24 10.67
N PHE A 16 16.33 -42.23 9.45
CA PHE A 16 16.63 -43.22 8.42
C PHE A 16 17.15 -42.65 7.10
N LEU A 17 17.20 -41.34 6.95
CA LEU A 17 17.70 -40.68 5.76
C LEU A 17 18.94 -39.85 6.07
N HIS A 18 19.92 -39.90 5.16
CA HIS A 18 21.10 -39.03 5.24
C HIS A 18 20.69 -37.57 5.04
N GLU A 19 21.44 -36.60 5.59
CA GLU A 19 21.11 -35.17 5.50
C GLU A 19 20.99 -34.65 4.05
N ASP A 20 21.74 -35.25 3.13
CA ASP A 20 21.79 -34.91 1.72
C ASP A 20 20.82 -35.72 0.84
N THR A 21 19.97 -36.57 1.43
CA THR A 21 19.03 -37.41 0.69
C THR A 21 18.07 -36.54 -0.13
N ARG A 22 18.01 -36.80 -1.43
CA ARG A 22 17.14 -36.07 -2.37
C ARG A 22 15.82 -36.80 -2.58
N VAL A 23 14.78 -36.06 -2.92
CA VAL A 23 13.46 -36.61 -3.25
C VAL A 23 13.53 -37.65 -4.40
N SER A 24 14.48 -37.47 -5.34
CA SER A 24 14.73 -38.43 -6.42
C SER A 24 15.04 -39.85 -5.94
N GLU A 25 15.59 -40.00 -4.74
CA GLU A 25 15.89 -41.33 -4.15
C GLU A 25 14.63 -42.06 -3.68
N LEU A 26 13.56 -41.34 -3.42
CA LEU A 26 12.24 -41.85 -3.04
C LEU A 26 11.37 -42.21 -4.26
N ILE A 27 11.87 -41.97 -5.49
CA ILE A 27 11.16 -42.23 -6.74
C ILE A 27 11.83 -43.41 -7.44
N SER A 28 11.02 -44.31 -8.00
CA SER A 28 11.49 -45.35 -8.90
C SER A 28 11.54 -44.78 -10.32
N PRO A 29 12.75 -44.67 -10.92
CA PRO A 29 12.89 -44.05 -12.25
C PRO A 29 12.22 -44.91 -13.34
N ASP A 30 12.23 -46.23 -13.19
CA ASP A 30 11.69 -47.17 -14.20
C ASP A 30 10.17 -47.12 -14.28
N LEU A 31 9.49 -46.87 -13.17
CA LEU A 31 8.04 -46.88 -13.07
C LEU A 31 7.43 -45.49 -12.93
N ALA A 32 8.25 -44.44 -12.87
CA ALA A 32 7.84 -43.07 -12.54
C ALA A 32 6.86 -43.00 -11.34
N SER A 33 7.12 -43.83 -10.33
CA SER A 33 6.25 -44.00 -9.16
C SER A 33 7.02 -43.83 -7.84
N TRP A 34 6.29 -43.54 -6.78
CA TRP A 34 6.87 -43.45 -5.43
C TRP A 34 7.30 -44.83 -4.92
N LYS A 35 8.47 -44.92 -4.29
CA LYS A 35 8.91 -46.12 -3.55
C LYS A 35 8.13 -46.22 -2.23
N THR A 36 6.90 -46.71 -2.30
CA THR A 36 5.94 -46.74 -1.18
C THR A 36 6.51 -47.39 0.08
N GLN A 37 7.22 -48.48 -0.05
CA GLN A 37 7.83 -49.17 1.10
C GLN A 37 8.85 -48.32 1.85
N VAL A 38 9.66 -47.54 1.13
CA VAL A 38 10.63 -46.63 1.72
C VAL A 38 9.95 -45.47 2.41
N ILE A 39 8.93 -44.89 1.75
CA ILE A 39 8.17 -43.76 2.27
C ILE A 39 7.43 -44.15 3.56
N ASP A 40 6.76 -45.31 3.56
CA ASP A 40 6.03 -45.78 4.73
C ASP A 40 6.93 -46.16 5.90
N ALA A 41 8.19 -46.53 5.64
CA ALA A 41 9.19 -46.82 6.69
C ALA A 41 9.81 -45.53 7.29
N VAL A 42 9.88 -44.45 6.53
CA VAL A 42 10.65 -43.25 6.89
C VAL A 42 9.74 -42.14 7.45
N PHE A 43 8.55 -41.98 6.90
CA PHE A 43 7.66 -40.87 7.23
C PHE A 43 6.48 -41.34 8.10
N LEU A 44 5.95 -40.39 8.90
CA LEU A 44 4.73 -40.64 9.65
C LEU A 44 3.56 -40.96 8.69
N PRO A 45 2.60 -41.80 9.08
CA PRO A 45 1.56 -42.30 8.16
C PRO A 45 0.83 -41.19 7.40
N TYR A 46 0.48 -40.09 8.06
CA TYR A 46 -0.22 -38.98 7.40
C TYR A 46 0.68 -38.22 6.40
N GLU A 47 1.98 -38.13 6.66
CA GLU A 47 2.97 -37.51 5.73
C GLU A 47 3.24 -38.44 4.56
N ALA A 48 3.37 -39.74 4.82
CA ALA A 48 3.53 -40.76 3.78
C ALA A 48 2.36 -40.73 2.80
N ASP A 49 1.12 -40.62 3.28
CA ASP A 49 -0.06 -40.49 2.44
C ASP A 49 -0.08 -39.22 1.63
N LEU A 50 0.31 -38.08 2.22
CA LEU A 50 0.46 -36.82 1.50
C LEU A 50 1.52 -36.91 0.39
N ILE A 51 2.69 -37.49 0.68
CA ILE A 51 3.77 -37.66 -0.29
C ILE A 51 3.30 -38.54 -1.44
N LYS A 52 2.68 -39.67 -1.14
CA LYS A 52 2.14 -40.60 -2.16
C LYS A 52 1.03 -39.98 -3.02
N SER A 53 0.30 -38.98 -2.49
CA SER A 53 -0.74 -38.26 -3.24
C SER A 53 -0.20 -37.27 -4.26
N ILE A 54 1.08 -36.91 -4.19
CA ILE A 54 1.70 -35.95 -5.12
C ILE A 54 1.89 -36.65 -6.47
N PRO A 55 1.27 -36.17 -7.56
CA PRO A 55 1.42 -36.77 -8.86
C PRO A 55 2.83 -36.60 -9.41
N LEU A 56 3.47 -37.66 -9.84
CA LEU A 56 4.77 -37.61 -10.49
C LEU A 56 4.60 -37.45 -12.01
N SER A 57 5.50 -36.66 -12.61
CA SER A 57 5.58 -36.53 -14.04
C SER A 57 6.21 -37.79 -14.65
N ILE A 58 5.60 -38.36 -15.68
CA ILE A 58 6.15 -39.48 -16.41
C ILE A 58 7.55 -39.17 -17.00
N GLN A 59 7.81 -37.89 -17.30
CA GLN A 59 9.08 -37.47 -17.89
C GLN A 59 10.18 -37.19 -16.85
N LEU A 60 9.90 -37.31 -15.53
CA LEU A 60 10.83 -37.05 -14.43
C LEU A 60 11.68 -35.80 -14.67
N LEU A 61 11.01 -34.70 -14.95
CA LEU A 61 11.65 -33.39 -15.19
C LEU A 61 12.53 -32.99 -14.03
N LYS A 62 13.62 -32.27 -14.34
CA LYS A 62 14.49 -31.72 -13.30
C LYS A 62 13.72 -30.79 -12.36
N ASP A 63 14.05 -30.85 -11.08
CA ASP A 63 13.48 -29.98 -10.07
C ASP A 63 13.67 -28.52 -10.45
N LYS A 64 12.61 -27.75 -10.30
CA LYS A 64 12.61 -26.31 -10.55
C LYS A 64 12.07 -25.59 -9.33
N LEU A 65 12.80 -24.58 -8.87
CA LEU A 65 12.30 -23.70 -7.82
C LEU A 65 11.12 -22.88 -8.35
N VAL A 66 9.97 -23.02 -7.71
CA VAL A 66 8.73 -22.37 -8.13
C VAL A 66 8.29 -21.35 -7.07
N CYS A 67 7.95 -20.15 -7.49
CA CYS A 67 7.38 -19.14 -6.62
C CYS A 67 5.88 -19.40 -6.40
N VAL A 68 5.50 -19.79 -5.18
CA VAL A 68 4.11 -20.08 -4.81
C VAL A 68 3.23 -18.82 -4.87
N ALA A 69 3.82 -17.65 -4.69
CA ALA A 69 3.09 -16.37 -4.70
C ALA A 69 2.70 -15.87 -6.09
N ASN A 70 3.03 -16.62 -7.16
CA ASN A 70 2.74 -16.23 -8.53
C ASN A 70 2.13 -17.40 -9.31
N SER A 71 1.06 -17.16 -10.03
CA SER A 71 0.34 -18.19 -10.80
C SER A 71 1.18 -18.86 -11.90
N ASN A 72 2.18 -18.16 -12.44
CA ASN A 72 3.12 -18.69 -13.42
C ASN A 72 4.35 -19.38 -12.80
N GLY A 73 4.42 -19.43 -11.46
CA GLY A 73 5.54 -20.03 -10.74
C GLY A 73 6.86 -19.26 -10.80
N LEU A 74 6.91 -18.12 -11.48
CA LEU A 74 8.13 -17.34 -11.61
C LEU A 74 8.24 -16.30 -10.50
N PHE A 75 9.43 -16.23 -9.86
CA PHE A 75 9.72 -15.18 -8.89
C PHE A 75 9.80 -13.82 -9.59
N SER A 76 9.17 -12.82 -8.98
CA SER A 76 9.33 -11.43 -9.34
C SER A 76 9.39 -10.56 -8.08
N VAL A 77 10.06 -9.41 -8.15
CA VAL A 77 10.10 -8.44 -7.04
C VAL A 77 8.68 -8.04 -6.63
N CYS A 78 7.77 -7.91 -7.59
CA CYS A 78 6.37 -7.59 -7.32
C CYS A 78 5.65 -8.69 -6.53
N SER A 79 5.87 -9.98 -6.87
CA SER A 79 5.28 -11.10 -6.14
C SER A 79 5.85 -11.24 -4.72
N ALA A 80 7.15 -11.01 -4.55
CA ALA A 80 7.80 -10.99 -3.25
C ALA A 80 7.26 -9.86 -2.36
N TYR A 81 7.15 -8.65 -2.92
CA TYR A 81 6.60 -7.50 -2.21
C TYR A 81 5.15 -7.75 -1.74
N ARG A 82 4.31 -8.30 -2.61
CA ARG A 82 2.93 -8.67 -2.24
C ARG A 82 2.91 -9.67 -1.08
N LEU A 83 3.72 -10.72 -1.17
CA LEU A 83 3.80 -11.73 -0.11
C LEU A 83 4.23 -11.13 1.23
N VAL A 84 5.26 -10.28 1.23
CA VAL A 84 5.73 -9.59 2.44
C VAL A 84 4.64 -8.68 3.00
N MET A 85 3.95 -7.91 2.14
CA MET A 85 2.85 -7.05 2.56
C MET A 85 1.68 -7.83 3.14
N ASP A 86 1.34 -8.98 2.56
CA ASP A 86 0.25 -9.84 3.06
C ASP A 86 0.62 -10.50 4.40
N LEU A 87 1.87 -10.92 4.57
CA LEU A 87 2.39 -11.46 5.83
C LEU A 87 2.54 -10.38 6.93
N SER A 88 2.82 -9.14 6.54
CA SER A 88 2.99 -8.00 7.46
C SER A 88 1.67 -7.36 7.87
N ARG A 89 0.57 -7.68 7.17
CA ARG A 89 -0.76 -7.22 7.59
C ARG A 89 -1.13 -7.93 8.88
N PRO A 90 -1.36 -7.19 9.99
CA PRO A 90 -1.97 -7.79 11.16
C PRO A 90 -3.29 -8.42 10.71
N VAL A 91 -3.59 -9.63 11.20
CA VAL A 91 -4.86 -10.31 10.97
C VAL A 91 -5.93 -9.54 11.75
N ASN A 92 -6.22 -8.33 11.27
CA ASN A 92 -7.40 -7.61 11.70
C ASN A 92 -8.56 -8.26 10.95
N HIS A 93 -9.39 -8.98 11.66
CA HIS A 93 -10.76 -9.32 11.27
C HIS A 93 -11.61 -8.03 11.13
N GLY A 94 -11.03 -6.97 10.54
CA GLY A 94 -11.68 -5.72 10.18
C GLY A 94 -12.43 -5.94 8.88
N THR A 95 -13.70 -6.01 9.02
CA THR A 95 -14.82 -5.99 8.08
C THR A 95 -14.44 -5.54 6.67
N SER A 96 -14.84 -6.32 5.68
CA SER A 96 -14.71 -6.05 4.24
C SER A 96 -15.27 -4.68 3.79
N SER A 97 -15.96 -3.95 4.66
CA SER A 97 -16.48 -2.60 4.45
C SER A 97 -15.39 -1.53 4.31
N ASP A 98 -14.30 -1.61 5.08
CA ASP A 98 -13.23 -0.60 5.02
C ASP A 98 -12.41 -0.69 3.71
N SER A 99 -12.17 -1.90 3.22
CA SER A 99 -11.51 -2.10 1.93
C SER A 99 -12.35 -1.56 0.77
N SER A 100 -13.67 -1.75 0.81
CA SER A 100 -14.59 -1.25 -0.22
C SER A 100 -14.67 0.28 -0.22
N ARG A 101 -14.73 0.91 0.96
CA ARG A 101 -14.74 2.38 1.11
C ARG A 101 -13.45 3.02 0.61
N ASN A 102 -12.31 2.46 0.98
CA ASN A 102 -11.01 2.90 0.49
C ASN A 102 -10.91 2.79 -1.03
N HIS A 103 -11.37 1.69 -1.62
CA HIS A 103 -11.39 1.50 -3.07
C HIS A 103 -12.30 2.53 -3.78
N LYS A 104 -13.47 2.85 -3.19
CA LYS A 104 -14.38 3.88 -3.71
C LYS A 104 -13.72 5.25 -3.68
N PHE A 105 -13.09 5.64 -2.56
CA PHE A 105 -12.39 6.91 -2.42
C PHE A 105 -11.33 7.10 -3.50
N TRP A 106 -10.42 6.13 -3.67
CA TRP A 106 -9.37 6.21 -4.68
C TRP A 106 -9.93 6.26 -6.09
N ARG A 107 -10.98 5.51 -6.39
CA ARG A 107 -11.65 5.55 -7.69
C ARG A 107 -12.20 6.96 -7.98
N LEU A 108 -12.83 7.61 -7.01
CA LEU A 108 -13.35 8.97 -7.15
C LEU A 108 -12.21 9.97 -7.37
N LEU A 109 -11.14 9.90 -6.57
CA LEU A 109 -9.98 10.78 -6.73
C LEU A 109 -9.36 10.69 -8.15
N TRP A 110 -9.21 9.45 -8.67
CA TRP A 110 -8.63 9.24 -9.99
C TRP A 110 -9.57 9.62 -11.15
N ARG A 111 -10.86 9.75 -10.90
CA ARG A 111 -11.85 10.20 -11.90
C ARG A 111 -11.99 11.71 -11.99
N LEU A 112 -11.51 12.48 -11.02
CA LEU A 112 -11.61 13.95 -11.05
C LEU A 112 -11.10 14.51 -12.38
N GLN A 113 -11.85 15.45 -12.93
CA GLN A 113 -11.55 16.12 -14.21
C GLN A 113 -10.50 17.22 -14.01
N VAL A 114 -9.31 16.83 -13.60
CA VAL A 114 -8.15 17.70 -13.40
C VAL A 114 -6.92 17.13 -14.11
N PRO A 115 -5.91 17.94 -14.42
CA PRO A 115 -4.66 17.46 -15.02
C PRO A 115 -4.05 16.31 -14.21
N HIS A 116 -3.42 15.36 -14.90
CA HIS A 116 -2.80 14.17 -14.27
C HIS A 116 -1.82 14.54 -13.14
N LYS A 117 -1.02 15.62 -13.31
CA LYS A 117 -0.11 16.13 -12.30
C LYS A 117 -0.81 16.50 -10.98
N VAL A 118 -2.03 17.05 -11.04
CA VAL A 118 -2.83 17.42 -9.87
C VAL A 118 -3.36 16.16 -9.16
N ARG A 119 -3.89 15.18 -9.91
CA ARG A 119 -4.32 13.89 -9.33
C ARG A 119 -3.19 13.17 -8.63
N HIS A 120 -2.03 13.11 -9.28
CA HIS A 120 -0.83 12.48 -8.72
C HIS A 120 -0.32 13.22 -7.47
N PHE A 121 -0.38 14.54 -7.49
CA PHE A 121 -0.07 15.37 -6.32
C PHE A 121 -1.01 15.02 -5.15
N SER A 122 -2.34 15.03 -5.38
CA SER A 122 -3.33 14.72 -4.35
C SER A 122 -3.14 13.33 -3.75
N TRP A 123 -2.83 12.33 -4.59
CA TRP A 123 -2.45 10.99 -4.13
C TRP A 123 -1.22 11.03 -3.20
N ARG A 124 -0.18 11.79 -3.56
CA ARG A 124 1.02 11.93 -2.73
C ARG A 124 0.74 12.61 -1.40
N VAL A 125 -0.12 13.63 -1.39
CA VAL A 125 -0.52 14.31 -0.13
C VAL A 125 -1.26 13.32 0.78
N CYS A 126 -2.24 12.60 0.24
CA CYS A 126 -3.02 11.61 1.00
C CYS A 126 -2.16 10.48 1.58
N HIS A 127 -1.06 10.13 0.94
CA HIS A 127 -0.10 9.14 1.46
C HIS A 127 0.97 9.74 2.38
N GLY A 128 0.92 11.04 2.69
CA GLY A 128 1.88 11.70 3.58
C GLY A 128 3.31 11.68 3.05
N ILE A 129 3.52 11.57 1.73
CA ILE A 129 4.87 11.47 1.13
C ILE A 129 5.39 12.79 0.56
N LEU A 130 4.64 13.88 0.69
CA LEU A 130 5.15 15.19 0.34
C LEU A 130 6.28 15.61 1.30
N PRO A 131 7.27 16.38 0.82
CA PRO A 131 8.35 16.92 1.65
C PRO A 131 7.86 18.15 2.43
N THR A 132 6.87 17.96 3.32
CA THR A 132 6.51 18.91 4.36
C THR A 132 7.64 19.00 5.38
N LYS A 133 7.72 20.07 6.15
CA LYS A 133 8.78 20.20 7.15
C LYS A 133 8.72 19.09 8.20
N GLU A 134 7.53 18.74 8.68
CA GLU A 134 7.34 17.58 9.58
C GLU A 134 7.94 16.29 8.98
N ASN A 135 7.66 16.01 7.69
CA ASN A 135 8.21 14.85 7.01
C ASN A 135 9.73 14.94 6.81
N LEU A 136 10.27 16.14 6.59
CA LEU A 136 11.70 16.36 6.44
C LEU A 136 12.45 16.22 7.78
N VAL A 137 11.87 16.71 8.88
CA VAL A 137 12.39 16.48 10.24
C VAL A 137 12.38 14.99 10.58
N ARG A 138 11.26 14.29 10.32
CA ARG A 138 11.16 12.83 10.53
C ARG A 138 12.23 12.05 9.75
N ARG A 139 12.68 12.57 8.61
CA ARG A 139 13.73 11.96 7.78
C ARG A 139 15.15 12.44 8.13
N GLY A 140 15.29 13.28 9.15
CA GLY A 140 16.58 13.83 9.56
C GLY A 140 17.18 14.88 8.61
N VAL A 141 16.37 15.46 7.70
CA VAL A 141 16.82 16.46 6.72
C VAL A 141 16.77 17.89 7.34
N LEU A 142 15.78 18.15 8.18
CA LEU A 142 15.62 19.43 8.88
C LEU A 142 15.56 19.20 10.39
N GLN A 143 15.81 20.26 11.14
CA GLN A 143 15.70 20.24 12.61
C GLN A 143 14.44 20.96 13.12
N ASP A 144 13.85 21.86 12.31
CA ASP A 144 12.66 22.62 12.65
C ASP A 144 11.52 22.29 11.70
N ASP A 145 10.37 21.92 12.25
CA ASP A 145 9.16 21.56 11.53
C ASP A 145 8.14 22.70 11.41
N ARG A 146 8.42 23.86 11.99
CA ARG A 146 7.49 25.00 12.00
C ARG A 146 7.19 25.51 10.60
N CYS A 147 5.93 25.86 10.38
CA CYS A 147 5.46 26.43 9.13
C CYS A 147 6.20 27.73 8.79
N ASP A 148 6.68 27.86 7.54
CA ASP A 148 7.36 29.08 7.08
C ASP A 148 6.43 30.29 7.00
N ASP A 149 5.13 30.04 6.78
CA ASP A 149 4.12 31.10 6.58
C ASP A 149 3.60 31.71 7.87
N CYS A 150 3.17 30.91 8.85
CA CYS A 150 2.59 31.41 10.11
C CYS A 150 3.48 31.22 11.33
N ARG A 151 4.43 30.28 11.30
CA ARG A 151 5.34 29.91 12.40
C ARG A 151 4.66 29.37 13.66
N GLU A 152 3.34 29.19 13.66
CA GLU A 152 2.56 28.81 14.84
C GLU A 152 2.48 27.29 15.06
N GLY A 153 2.68 26.47 14.01
CA GLY A 153 2.56 25.03 14.14
C GLY A 153 3.47 24.24 13.21
N ALA A 154 3.55 22.93 13.44
CA ALA A 154 4.27 22.01 12.59
C ALA A 154 3.66 21.99 11.17
N GLU A 155 4.52 22.10 10.14
CA GLU A 155 4.09 22.06 8.75
C GLU A 155 3.84 20.63 8.32
N ASN A 156 2.68 20.07 8.67
CA ASN A 156 2.13 18.84 8.09
C ASN A 156 1.11 19.14 6.98
N SER A 157 0.55 18.12 6.36
CA SER A 157 -0.41 18.31 5.26
C SER A 157 -1.72 18.99 5.70
N GLY A 158 -2.21 18.69 6.90
CA GLY A 158 -3.41 19.32 7.45
C GLY A 158 -3.20 20.80 7.72
N HIS A 159 -2.10 21.13 8.41
CA HIS A 159 -1.76 22.51 8.67
C HIS A 159 -1.54 23.29 7.37
N PHE A 160 -0.66 22.81 6.50
CA PHE A 160 -0.26 23.53 5.30
C PHE A 160 -1.42 23.81 4.33
N PHE A 161 -2.32 22.84 4.13
CA PHE A 161 -3.41 22.98 3.17
C PHE A 161 -4.72 23.47 3.76
N TRP A 162 -4.89 23.45 5.09
CA TRP A 162 -6.17 23.74 5.72
C TRP A 162 -6.10 24.68 6.90
N LEU A 163 -5.24 24.42 7.89
CA LEU A 163 -5.22 25.14 9.17
C LEU A 163 -4.34 26.40 9.17
N CYS A 164 -3.37 26.47 8.26
CA CYS A 164 -2.49 27.62 8.16
C CYS A 164 -3.28 28.88 7.78
N GLN A 165 -2.98 30.02 8.41
CA GLN A 165 -3.59 31.29 8.07
C GLN A 165 -3.50 31.59 6.57
N ARG A 166 -2.37 31.28 5.97
CA ARG A 166 -2.16 31.40 4.52
C ARG A 166 -3.16 30.56 3.71
N ALA A 167 -3.40 29.32 4.10
CA ALA A 167 -4.38 28.48 3.46
C ALA A 167 -5.80 29.04 3.64
N MET A 168 -6.13 29.49 4.86
CA MET A 168 -7.44 30.09 5.14
C MET A 168 -7.71 31.31 4.28
N GLU A 169 -6.74 32.21 4.09
CA GLU A 169 -6.85 33.37 3.20
C GLU A 169 -7.16 32.94 1.76
N VAL A 170 -6.52 31.88 1.26
CA VAL A 170 -6.78 31.35 -0.07
C VAL A 170 -8.18 30.75 -0.17
N TRP A 171 -8.60 29.96 0.84
CA TRP A 171 -9.94 29.39 0.87
C TRP A 171 -11.03 30.44 0.95
N GLN A 172 -10.82 31.55 1.66
CA GLN A 172 -11.76 32.69 1.71
C GLN A 172 -11.94 33.38 0.36
N CYS A 173 -10.92 33.34 -0.53
CA CYS A 173 -11.05 33.85 -1.89
C CYS A 173 -11.89 32.94 -2.79
N THR A 174 -12.24 31.73 -2.34
CA THR A 174 -13.08 30.80 -3.09
C THR A 174 -14.55 30.99 -2.75
N LYS A 175 -15.44 30.59 -3.67
CA LYS A 175 -16.89 30.50 -3.42
C LYS A 175 -17.31 29.15 -2.82
N LEU A 176 -16.34 28.38 -2.32
CA LEU A 176 -16.62 27.05 -1.74
C LEU A 176 -17.19 27.20 -0.33
N HIS A 177 -18.34 26.61 -0.11
CA HIS A 177 -18.93 26.47 1.20
C HIS A 177 -18.73 25.05 1.70
N PHE A 178 -17.95 24.91 2.76
CA PHE A 178 -17.72 23.62 3.38
C PHE A 178 -18.78 23.37 4.48
N HIS A 179 -19.49 22.25 4.39
CA HIS A 179 -20.55 21.85 5.32
C HIS A 179 -20.03 21.04 6.51
N PHE A 180 -18.77 21.25 6.92
CA PHE A 180 -18.15 20.58 8.05
C PHE A 180 -17.31 21.57 8.85
N GLU A 181 -17.17 21.27 10.13
CA GLU A 181 -16.36 22.11 11.03
C GLU A 181 -14.86 21.93 10.73
N GLN A 182 -14.14 23.04 10.82
CA GLN A 182 -12.68 23.05 10.60
C GLN A 182 -11.94 22.12 11.56
N SER A 183 -12.44 21.94 12.78
CA SER A 183 -11.91 21.03 13.80
C SER A 183 -11.91 19.55 13.41
N GLN A 184 -12.78 19.14 12.46
CA GLN A 184 -12.90 17.77 11.98
C GLN A 184 -11.81 17.39 10.97
N VAL A 185 -11.10 18.36 10.41
CA VAL A 185 -10.08 18.17 9.38
C VAL A 185 -8.70 18.25 10.01
N LYS A 186 -8.08 17.12 10.26
CA LYS A 186 -6.72 17.00 10.81
C LYS A 186 -5.66 16.81 9.71
N SER A 187 -6.06 16.27 8.58
CA SER A 187 -5.18 16.02 7.44
C SER A 187 -5.86 16.39 6.12
N PHE A 188 -5.07 16.52 5.08
CA PHE A 188 -5.63 16.71 3.74
C PHE A 188 -6.43 15.49 3.25
N LEU A 189 -6.09 14.30 3.72
CA LEU A 189 -6.88 13.09 3.47
C LEU A 189 -8.28 13.20 4.06
N ASP A 190 -8.40 13.71 5.30
CA ASP A 190 -9.71 13.91 5.96
C ASP A 190 -10.57 14.88 5.15
N LEU A 191 -9.97 16.00 4.69
CA LEU A 191 -10.66 16.97 3.83
C LEU A 191 -11.21 16.32 2.56
N LEU A 192 -10.36 15.62 1.83
CA LEU A 192 -10.78 14.95 0.61
C LEU A 192 -11.77 13.82 0.88
N TRP A 193 -11.60 13.10 1.98
CA TRP A 193 -12.54 12.06 2.37
C TRP A 193 -13.95 12.63 2.61
N MET A 194 -14.04 13.73 3.36
CA MET A 194 -15.32 14.41 3.59
C MET A 194 -15.96 14.90 2.28
N LEU A 195 -15.16 15.43 1.36
CA LEU A 195 -15.66 15.91 0.08
C LEU A 195 -16.09 14.76 -0.85
N LEU A 196 -15.26 13.74 -1.02
CA LEU A 196 -15.48 12.67 -2.01
C LEU A 196 -16.49 11.61 -1.52
N MET A 197 -16.60 11.42 -0.21
CA MET A 197 -17.45 10.38 0.37
C MET A 197 -18.74 10.91 0.98
N SER A 198 -18.99 12.22 0.92
CA SER A 198 -20.25 12.83 1.36
C SER A 198 -21.42 12.42 0.46
N ASN A 199 -22.64 12.46 1.02
CA ASN A 199 -23.87 12.21 0.25
C ASN A 199 -24.13 13.31 -0.78
N ASN A 200 -23.61 14.53 -0.57
CA ASN A 200 -23.70 15.67 -1.47
C ASN A 200 -22.39 15.85 -2.25
N PHE A 201 -21.83 14.75 -2.76
CA PHE A 201 -20.60 14.79 -3.55
C PHE A 201 -20.77 15.72 -4.77
N ASN A 202 -19.88 16.73 -4.82
CA ASN A 202 -19.76 17.62 -5.97
C ASN A 202 -18.36 17.45 -6.58
N GLU A 203 -18.30 16.90 -7.78
CA GLU A 203 -17.04 16.62 -8.49
C GLU A 203 -16.27 17.91 -8.79
N ASP A 204 -16.97 18.98 -9.18
CA ASP A 204 -16.35 20.26 -9.52
C ASP A 204 -15.73 20.92 -8.27
N ALA A 205 -16.43 20.86 -7.13
CA ALA A 205 -15.88 21.36 -5.86
C ALA A 205 -14.64 20.58 -5.43
N ALA A 206 -14.65 19.25 -5.57
CA ALA A 206 -13.49 18.42 -5.25
C ALA A 206 -12.32 18.70 -6.23
N ALA A 207 -12.61 18.85 -7.52
CA ALA A 207 -11.62 19.21 -8.54
C ALA A 207 -10.98 20.58 -8.24
N LEU A 208 -11.79 21.57 -7.85
CA LEU A 208 -11.31 22.89 -7.46
C LEU A 208 -10.43 22.82 -6.21
N VAL A 209 -10.82 22.07 -5.17
CA VAL A 209 -10.04 21.90 -3.94
C VAL A 209 -8.67 21.31 -4.23
N VAL A 210 -8.58 20.22 -5.00
CA VAL A 210 -7.27 19.61 -5.30
C VAL A 210 -6.40 20.50 -6.18
N THR A 211 -7.01 21.31 -7.05
CA THR A 211 -6.28 22.26 -7.90
C THR A 211 -5.72 23.42 -7.08
N ILE A 212 -6.49 24.00 -6.16
CA ILE A 212 -6.03 25.06 -5.26
C ILE A 212 -4.93 24.53 -4.34
N ALA A 213 -5.09 23.36 -3.77
CA ALA A 213 -4.05 22.73 -2.94
C ALA A 213 -2.75 22.53 -3.74
N TRP A 214 -2.86 22.10 -5.00
CA TRP A 214 -1.71 21.99 -5.89
C TRP A 214 -1.06 23.35 -6.15
N SER A 215 -1.85 24.42 -6.39
CA SER A 215 -1.36 25.79 -6.61
C SER A 215 -0.65 26.34 -5.39
N LEU A 216 -1.17 26.10 -4.17
CA LEU A 216 -0.53 26.45 -2.91
C LEU A 216 0.84 25.78 -2.78
N TRP A 217 0.90 24.46 -3.04
CA TRP A 217 2.15 23.71 -2.97
C TRP A 217 3.16 24.15 -4.02
N TYR A 218 2.70 24.42 -5.23
CA TYR A 218 3.56 24.90 -6.31
C TYR A 218 4.12 26.27 -5.99
N ASN A 219 3.31 27.21 -5.50
CA ASN A 219 3.78 28.54 -5.11
C ASN A 219 4.81 28.47 -3.94
N ARG A 220 4.59 27.61 -2.94
CA ARG A 220 5.61 27.35 -1.91
C ARG A 220 6.95 26.93 -2.50
N LYS A 221 6.91 26.07 -3.52
CA LYS A 221 8.13 25.65 -4.23
C LYS A 221 8.78 26.84 -4.95
N GLU A 222 8.01 27.64 -5.67
CA GLU A 222 8.50 28.84 -6.35
C GLU A 222 9.17 29.81 -5.38
N VAL A 223 8.52 30.10 -4.25
CA VAL A 223 9.07 30.98 -3.19
C VAL A 223 10.40 30.46 -2.65
N ARG A 224 10.56 29.16 -2.47
CA ARG A 224 11.83 28.55 -2.04
C ARG A 224 12.94 28.67 -3.10
N HIS A 225 12.58 28.90 -4.36
CA HIS A 225 13.51 29.16 -5.45
C HIS A 225 13.72 30.66 -5.72
N GLY A 226 13.23 31.53 -4.83
CA GLY A 226 13.46 32.98 -4.89
C GLY A 226 12.34 33.79 -5.58
N GLU A 227 11.26 33.13 -6.00
CA GLU A 227 10.11 33.83 -6.58
C GLU A 227 9.26 34.54 -5.51
N SER A 228 8.50 35.53 -5.93
CA SER A 228 7.60 36.27 -5.05
C SER A 228 6.39 35.41 -4.64
N LYS A 229 5.95 35.59 -3.40
CA LYS A 229 4.77 34.94 -2.86
C LYS A 229 3.50 35.52 -3.50
N LYS A 230 2.73 34.69 -4.19
CA LYS A 230 1.48 35.07 -4.83
C LYS A 230 0.38 35.27 -3.80
N ASN A 231 -0.51 36.23 -4.01
CA ASN A 231 -1.67 36.43 -3.12
C ASN A 231 -2.76 35.36 -3.33
N GLY A 232 -3.73 35.27 -2.39
CA GLY A 232 -4.77 34.25 -2.44
C GLY A 232 -5.62 34.30 -3.70
N SER A 233 -5.99 35.51 -4.15
CA SER A 233 -6.81 35.69 -5.35
C SER A 233 -6.12 35.21 -6.63
N THR A 234 -4.80 35.37 -6.73
CA THR A 234 -4.00 34.89 -7.87
C THR A 234 -3.87 33.36 -7.90
N LEU A 235 -3.95 32.69 -6.75
CA LEU A 235 -3.84 31.22 -6.65
C LEU A 235 -5.15 30.51 -6.98
N VAL A 236 -6.28 31.24 -6.97
CA VAL A 236 -7.63 30.71 -7.23
C VAL A 236 -8.03 30.91 -8.71
N GLN A 237 -7.39 31.83 -9.42
CA GLN A 237 -7.59 32.06 -10.85
C GLN A 237 -6.91 30.96 -11.70
#